data_e38394d9fc9b96a7af039a9fd29f8eb6
#
_entry.id   e38394d9fc9b96a7af039a9fd29f8eb6
#
_cell.length_a   1.000
_cell.length_b   1.000
_cell.length_c   1.000
_cell.angle_alpha   90.00
_cell.angle_beta   90.00
_cell.angle_gamma   90.00
#
_symmetry.space_group_name_H-M   'P 1'
#
loop_
_entity.id
_entity.type
_entity.pdbx_description
1 polymer ?
#
loop_
_entity_poly.entity_id
_entity_poly.type
_entity_poly.pdbx_seq_one_letter_code
_entity_poly.pdbx_strand_id
1 'polypeptide(L)'
;MTSTIFVQIAAYRDPDLAATLNNLLEQAAHPERLKFGICLQLDASDPLSWGEQSFPDHTHLQVKDVAAADSRGACWARSQAQGFYNGEDFLLQIDSHMRAVRHWDDFLLQTWRDCNDTEAVLSVYPNGCQQPFQLQTSTLPVMAAKAFDNYGILKFQGISRYRMPEQQPEKPLPNAFVAGGFLFGPGEIVEDVPYDPELYFYGEEVS
;
A
#
# COMPACT_ATOMS: atom_id res chain seq x y z
N MET A 1 12.00 2.96 21.85
CA MET A 1 11.25 1.80 21.32
C MET A 1 11.28 1.90 19.82
N THR A 2 11.39 0.79 19.12
CA THR A 2 11.37 0.78 17.66
C THR A 2 9.90 0.90 17.22
N SER A 3 9.56 1.89 16.36
CA SER A 3 8.18 2.07 15.88
C SER A 3 7.72 0.84 15.10
N THR A 4 6.50 0.39 15.34
CA THR A 4 5.86 -0.73 14.63
C THR A 4 5.11 -0.25 13.40
N ILE A 5 5.05 -1.08 12.35
CA ILE A 5 4.37 -0.76 11.09
C ILE A 5 3.38 -1.87 10.77
N PHE A 6 2.10 -1.53 10.71
CA PHE A 6 1.06 -2.41 10.18
C PHE A 6 1.02 -2.30 8.66
N VAL A 7 1.29 -3.41 7.97
CA VAL A 7 1.29 -3.48 6.51
C VAL A 7 -0.01 -4.12 6.05
N GLN A 8 -0.88 -3.31 5.46
CA GLN A 8 -2.20 -3.71 4.97
C GLN A 8 -2.16 -4.03 3.48
N ILE A 9 -2.61 -5.23 3.10
CA ILE A 9 -2.65 -5.66 1.70
C ILE A 9 -3.99 -6.33 1.38
N ALA A 10 -4.65 -5.87 0.33
CA ALA A 10 -5.77 -6.56 -0.30
C ALA A 10 -5.27 -7.20 -1.60
N ALA A 11 -5.39 -8.53 -1.70
CA ALA A 11 -4.93 -9.30 -2.85
C ALA A 11 -6.10 -10.07 -3.49
N TYR A 12 -6.35 -9.81 -4.77
CA TYR A 12 -7.38 -10.49 -5.54
C TYR A 12 -6.74 -11.23 -6.72
N ARG A 13 -6.63 -12.56 -6.59
CA ARG A 13 -6.08 -13.47 -7.62
C ARG A 13 -4.74 -12.97 -8.18
N ASP A 14 -3.86 -12.52 -7.28
CA ASP A 14 -2.59 -11.89 -7.66
C ASP A 14 -1.40 -12.84 -7.43
N PRO A 15 -0.68 -13.22 -8.50
CA PRO A 15 0.48 -14.11 -8.40
C PRO A 15 1.69 -13.47 -7.70
N ASP A 16 1.71 -12.14 -7.58
CA ASP A 16 2.89 -11.41 -7.09
C ASP A 16 2.92 -11.21 -5.57
N LEU A 17 1.84 -11.55 -4.85
CA LEU A 17 1.74 -11.31 -3.40
C LEU A 17 2.90 -11.95 -2.62
N ALA A 18 3.20 -13.23 -2.85
CA ALA A 18 4.30 -13.90 -2.17
C ALA A 18 5.67 -13.21 -2.42
N ALA A 19 5.90 -12.78 -3.66
CA ALA A 19 7.12 -12.05 -4.02
C ALA A 19 7.16 -10.65 -3.39
N THR A 20 6.01 -9.99 -3.23
CA THR A 20 5.88 -8.72 -2.50
C THR A 20 6.24 -8.89 -1.03
N LEU A 21 5.67 -9.88 -0.34
CA LEU A 21 5.93 -10.14 1.08
C LEU A 21 7.41 -10.47 1.34
N ASN A 22 7.99 -11.36 0.54
CA ASN A 22 9.41 -11.68 0.63
C ASN A 22 10.28 -10.44 0.43
N ASN A 23 10.00 -9.65 -0.61
CA ASN A 23 10.78 -8.44 -0.90
C ASN A 23 10.67 -7.40 0.23
N LEU A 24 9.48 -7.18 0.80
CA LEU A 24 9.31 -6.24 1.91
C LEU A 24 10.16 -6.66 3.12
N LEU A 25 10.16 -7.94 3.48
CA LEU A 25 10.96 -8.45 4.60
C LEU A 25 12.46 -8.41 4.33
N GLU A 26 12.90 -8.84 3.15
CA GLU A 26 14.31 -8.85 2.75
C GLU A 26 14.91 -7.44 2.64
N GLN A 27 14.11 -6.46 2.23
CA GLN A 27 14.57 -5.09 2.03
C GLN A 27 14.39 -4.20 3.26
N ALA A 28 13.64 -4.62 4.27
CA ALA A 28 13.49 -3.86 5.50
C ALA A 28 14.80 -3.79 6.30
N ALA A 29 15.04 -2.66 6.96
CA ALA A 29 16.12 -2.53 7.96
C ALA A 29 15.78 -3.29 9.23
N HIS A 30 14.49 -3.36 9.58
CA HIS A 30 13.96 -3.93 10.80
C HIS A 30 12.70 -4.76 10.52
N PRO A 31 12.83 -5.97 9.92
CA PRO A 31 11.66 -6.79 9.58
C PRO A 31 10.82 -7.20 10.80
N GLU A 32 11.41 -7.26 11.98
CA GLU A 32 10.72 -7.60 13.24
C GLU A 32 9.66 -6.58 13.67
N ARG A 33 9.71 -5.34 13.14
CA ARG A 33 8.71 -4.30 13.43
C ARG A 33 7.46 -4.42 12.56
N LEU A 34 7.50 -5.22 11.50
CA LEU A 34 6.43 -5.34 10.52
C LEU A 34 5.33 -6.29 11.02
N LYS A 35 4.08 -5.87 10.90
CA LYS A 35 2.87 -6.66 11.16
C LYS A 35 2.03 -6.65 9.90
N PHE A 36 1.70 -7.80 9.37
CA PHE A 36 0.97 -7.92 8.12
C PHE A 36 -0.48 -8.30 8.36
N GLY A 37 -1.40 -7.54 7.77
CA GLY A 37 -2.82 -7.86 7.65
C GLY A 37 -3.19 -8.02 6.18
N ILE A 38 -3.57 -9.22 5.76
CA ILE A 38 -3.80 -9.57 4.36
C ILE A 38 -5.23 -10.07 4.18
N CYS A 39 -5.96 -9.51 3.22
CA CYS A 39 -7.17 -10.13 2.69
C CYS A 39 -6.80 -10.83 1.37
N LEU A 40 -6.65 -12.16 1.44
CA LEU A 40 -6.31 -13.02 0.31
C LEU A 40 -7.58 -13.55 -0.34
N GLN A 41 -7.78 -13.25 -1.62
CA GLN A 41 -8.99 -13.63 -2.36
C GLN A 41 -8.58 -14.50 -3.56
N LEU A 42 -8.70 -15.82 -3.41
CA LEU A 42 -8.33 -16.79 -4.44
C LEU A 42 -9.54 -17.61 -4.92
N ASP A 43 -9.47 -18.06 -6.15
CA ASP A 43 -10.37 -19.07 -6.70
C ASP A 43 -9.77 -20.47 -6.48
N ALA A 44 -10.62 -21.49 -6.34
CA ALA A 44 -10.18 -22.88 -6.20
C ALA A 44 -9.35 -23.40 -7.39
N SER A 45 -9.47 -22.75 -8.54
CA SER A 45 -8.69 -23.02 -9.75
C SER A 45 -7.35 -22.27 -9.84
N ASP A 46 -7.10 -21.33 -8.93
CA ASP A 46 -5.84 -20.58 -8.92
C ASP A 46 -4.67 -21.48 -8.49
N PRO A 47 -3.46 -21.21 -8.98
CA PRO A 47 -2.28 -22.00 -8.58
C PRO A 47 -2.05 -21.95 -7.08
N LEU A 48 -1.75 -23.09 -6.46
CA LEU A 48 -1.42 -23.18 -5.03
C LEU A 48 -0.26 -22.23 -4.65
N SER A 49 0.66 -21.97 -5.58
CA SER A 49 1.77 -21.04 -5.36
C SER A 49 1.36 -19.59 -5.11
N TRP A 50 0.08 -19.23 -5.31
CA TRP A 50 -0.44 -17.91 -4.95
C TRP A 50 -0.97 -17.82 -3.51
N GLY A 51 -1.12 -18.96 -2.84
CA GLY A 51 -1.64 -19.05 -1.49
C GLY A 51 -0.57 -18.96 -0.40
N GLU A 52 -1.04 -19.04 0.85
CA GLU A 52 -0.24 -18.88 2.07
C GLU A 52 0.99 -19.81 2.16
N GLN A 53 0.95 -20.98 1.53
CA GLN A 53 2.09 -21.91 1.51
C GLN A 53 3.34 -21.35 0.81
N SER A 54 3.21 -20.27 0.05
CA SER A 54 4.31 -19.58 -0.63
C SER A 54 4.77 -18.32 0.13
N PHE A 55 4.12 -18.00 1.23
CA PHE A 55 4.44 -16.80 2.01
C PHE A 55 5.69 -17.04 2.87
N PRO A 56 6.43 -15.99 3.18
CA PRO A 56 7.57 -16.10 4.09
C PRO A 56 7.12 -16.53 5.49
N ASP A 57 7.98 -17.29 6.17
CA ASP A 57 7.78 -17.59 7.59
C ASP A 57 8.02 -16.31 8.41
N HIS A 58 6.94 -15.68 8.84
CA HIS A 58 6.97 -14.47 9.64
C HIS A 58 5.90 -14.51 10.72
N THR A 59 6.31 -14.33 11.98
CA THR A 59 5.46 -14.52 13.17
C THR A 59 4.27 -13.57 13.26
N HIS A 60 4.28 -12.48 12.52
CA HIS A 60 3.26 -11.44 12.53
C HIS A 60 2.57 -11.26 11.18
N LEU A 61 2.40 -12.34 10.44
CA LEU A 61 1.68 -12.38 9.19
C LEU A 61 0.30 -13.00 9.45
N GLN A 62 -0.75 -12.20 9.30
CA GLN A 62 -2.14 -12.61 9.51
C GLN A 62 -2.91 -12.52 8.19
N VAL A 63 -3.62 -13.60 7.84
CA VAL A 63 -4.31 -13.73 6.56
C VAL A 63 -5.78 -14.03 6.82
N LYS A 64 -6.65 -13.31 6.11
CA LYS A 64 -8.05 -13.67 5.92
C LYS A 64 -8.20 -14.25 4.52
N ASP A 65 -8.39 -15.55 4.45
CA ASP A 65 -8.63 -16.26 3.20
C ASP A 65 -10.11 -16.19 2.83
N VAL A 66 -10.39 -15.81 1.59
CA VAL A 66 -11.74 -15.61 1.05
C VAL A 66 -11.81 -16.17 -0.36
N ALA A 67 -12.91 -16.85 -0.70
CA ALA A 67 -13.13 -17.25 -2.09
C ALA A 67 -13.27 -16.03 -2.98
N ALA A 68 -12.58 -16.00 -4.12
CA ALA A 68 -12.63 -14.86 -5.06
C ALA A 68 -14.06 -14.52 -5.51
N ALA A 69 -14.94 -15.53 -5.57
CA ALA A 69 -16.35 -15.34 -5.90
C ALA A 69 -17.14 -14.55 -4.83
N ASP A 70 -16.65 -14.52 -3.58
CA ASP A 70 -17.27 -13.81 -2.47
C ASP A 70 -16.67 -12.40 -2.28
N SER A 71 -15.78 -11.99 -3.16
CA SER A 71 -15.19 -10.63 -3.14
C SER A 71 -16.25 -9.55 -3.29
N ARG A 72 -16.11 -8.50 -2.50
CA ARG A 72 -16.99 -7.32 -2.53
C ARG A 72 -16.25 -6.04 -2.91
N GLY A 73 -15.08 -6.17 -3.53
CA GLY A 73 -14.28 -5.05 -4.02
C GLY A 73 -13.15 -4.62 -3.09
N ALA A 74 -12.43 -3.57 -3.51
CA ALA A 74 -11.18 -3.16 -2.88
C ALA A 74 -11.37 -2.63 -1.47
N CYS A 75 -12.34 -1.74 -1.23
CA CYS A 75 -12.57 -1.16 0.10
C CYS A 75 -13.02 -2.22 1.10
N TRP A 76 -13.90 -3.14 0.67
CA TRP A 76 -14.28 -4.27 1.51
C TRP A 76 -13.06 -5.15 1.86
N ALA A 77 -12.22 -5.48 0.91
CA ALA A 77 -11.03 -6.30 1.16
C ALA A 77 -10.04 -5.59 2.10
N ARG A 78 -9.86 -4.29 1.93
CA ARG A 78 -9.04 -3.46 2.83
C ARG A 78 -9.63 -3.41 4.23
N SER A 79 -10.96 -3.26 4.38
CA SER A 79 -11.60 -3.31 5.69
C SER A 79 -11.41 -4.66 6.39
N GLN A 80 -11.37 -5.77 5.63
CA GLN A 80 -11.07 -7.08 6.20
C GLN A 80 -9.62 -7.17 6.69
N ALA A 81 -8.67 -6.62 5.94
CA ALA A 81 -7.26 -6.57 6.33
C ALA A 81 -7.05 -5.65 7.55
N GLN A 82 -7.77 -4.53 7.63
CA GLN A 82 -7.78 -3.63 8.80
C GLN A 82 -8.19 -4.32 10.10
N GLY A 83 -9.01 -5.37 10.03
CA GLY A 83 -9.41 -6.15 11.20
C GLY A 83 -8.25 -6.81 11.96
N PHE A 84 -7.04 -6.83 11.40
CA PHE A 84 -5.83 -7.33 12.04
C PHE A 84 -4.98 -6.25 12.72
N TYR A 85 -5.30 -4.97 12.53
CA TYR A 85 -4.63 -3.87 13.22
C TYR A 85 -4.79 -4.00 14.73
N ASN A 86 -3.72 -3.78 15.48
CA ASN A 86 -3.70 -3.96 16.93
C ASN A 86 -2.92 -2.84 17.64
N GLY A 87 -3.06 -1.61 17.15
CA GLY A 87 -2.43 -0.43 17.76
C GLY A 87 -0.96 -0.24 17.36
N GLU A 88 -0.57 -0.68 16.16
CA GLU A 88 0.75 -0.38 15.62
C GLU A 88 0.91 1.14 15.40
N ASP A 89 2.15 1.65 15.56
CA ASP A 89 2.43 3.09 15.49
C ASP A 89 2.14 3.69 14.10
N PHE A 90 2.34 2.90 13.04
CA PHE A 90 2.16 3.35 11.65
C PHE A 90 1.38 2.33 10.82
N LEU A 91 0.65 2.85 9.82
CA LEU A 91 0.02 2.10 8.75
C LEU A 91 0.84 2.25 7.46
N LEU A 92 1.13 1.14 6.80
CA LEU A 92 1.51 1.10 5.39
C LEU A 92 0.45 0.32 4.60
N GLN A 93 -0.28 1.00 3.71
CA GLN A 93 -1.14 0.34 2.75
C GLN A 93 -0.46 0.30 1.39
N ILE A 94 -0.45 -0.87 0.77
CA ILE A 94 0.11 -1.08 -0.58
C ILE A 94 -0.73 -2.08 -1.37
N ASP A 95 -0.54 -2.07 -2.69
CA ASP A 95 -1.04 -3.13 -3.56
C ASP A 95 -0.22 -4.42 -3.41
N SER A 96 -0.79 -5.55 -3.84
CA SER A 96 -0.22 -6.89 -3.69
C SER A 96 0.98 -7.18 -4.59
N HIS A 97 1.30 -6.31 -5.55
CA HIS A 97 2.38 -6.48 -6.54
C HIS A 97 3.47 -5.39 -6.44
N MET A 98 3.82 -5.01 -5.23
CA MET A 98 4.79 -3.95 -4.94
C MET A 98 6.21 -4.49 -4.74
N ARG A 99 7.19 -3.61 -4.96
CA ARG A 99 8.61 -3.87 -4.64
C ARG A 99 9.19 -2.66 -3.92
N ALA A 100 9.80 -2.92 -2.78
CA ALA A 100 10.44 -1.90 -1.96
C ALA A 100 11.95 -1.83 -2.22
N VAL A 101 12.51 -0.66 -1.99
CA VAL A 101 13.97 -0.46 -1.98
C VAL A 101 14.56 -0.86 -0.64
N ARG A 102 15.88 -1.03 -0.60
CA ARG A 102 16.58 -1.37 0.65
C ARG A 102 16.33 -0.32 1.74
N HIS A 103 16.05 -0.80 2.96
CA HIS A 103 15.78 0.00 4.16
C HIS A 103 14.56 0.93 4.00
N TRP A 104 13.58 0.50 3.23
CA TRP A 104 12.36 1.26 2.95
C TRP A 104 11.59 1.69 4.22
N ASP A 105 11.60 0.85 5.25
CA ASP A 105 10.91 1.08 6.51
C ASP A 105 11.50 2.26 7.29
N ASP A 106 12.83 2.36 7.39
CA ASP A 106 13.51 3.51 7.99
C ASP A 106 13.34 4.76 7.11
N PHE A 107 13.39 4.61 5.79
CA PHE A 107 13.21 5.71 4.86
C PHE A 107 11.81 6.33 4.97
N LEU A 108 10.76 5.51 5.06
CA LEU A 108 9.39 6.02 5.23
C LEU A 108 9.21 6.74 6.55
N LEU A 109 9.69 6.16 7.65
CA LEU A 109 9.64 6.79 8.97
C LEU A 109 10.38 8.13 9.00
N GLN A 110 11.55 8.22 8.36
CA GLN A 110 12.30 9.47 8.29
C GLN A 110 11.57 10.50 7.42
N THR A 111 11.07 10.09 6.26
CA THR A 111 10.31 10.96 5.35
C THR A 111 9.06 11.53 6.02
N TRP A 112 8.36 10.70 6.80
CA TRP A 112 7.20 11.14 7.56
C TRP A 112 7.58 12.17 8.64
N ARG A 113 8.67 11.94 9.39
CA ARG A 113 9.17 12.90 10.39
C ARG A 113 9.55 14.24 9.75
N ASP A 114 10.07 14.22 8.54
CA ASP A 114 10.48 15.42 7.80
C ASP A 114 9.29 16.30 7.38
N CYS A 115 8.06 15.77 7.41
CA CYS A 115 6.83 16.57 7.26
C CYS A 115 6.63 17.53 8.44
N ASN A 116 7.16 17.20 9.62
CA ASN A 116 6.97 17.96 10.86
C ASN A 116 5.49 18.18 11.20
N ASP A 117 4.69 17.17 10.92
CA ASP A 117 3.24 17.11 11.12
C ASP A 117 2.87 15.69 11.56
N THR A 118 2.26 15.54 12.74
CA THR A 118 1.91 14.24 13.31
C THR A 118 0.70 13.58 12.64
N GLU A 119 -0.05 14.33 11.86
CA GLU A 119 -1.21 13.84 11.09
C GLU A 119 -0.89 13.63 9.60
N ALA A 120 0.39 13.82 9.22
CA ALA A 120 0.80 13.67 7.83
C ALA A 120 0.57 12.26 7.29
N VAL A 121 0.01 12.20 6.08
CA VAL A 121 -0.13 10.97 5.30
C VAL A 121 0.71 11.09 4.03
N LEU A 122 1.70 10.22 3.90
CA LEU A 122 2.52 10.12 2.69
C LEU A 122 1.78 9.29 1.65
N SER A 123 1.71 9.81 0.43
CA SER A 123 1.14 9.06 -0.70
C SER A 123 1.80 9.44 -2.02
N VAL A 124 1.91 8.49 -2.92
CA VAL A 124 2.46 8.67 -4.26
C VAL A 124 1.94 7.56 -5.18
N TYR A 125 1.83 7.81 -6.48
CA TYR A 125 1.74 6.72 -7.44
C TYR A 125 3.10 6.04 -7.56
N PRO A 126 3.21 4.74 -7.19
CA PRO A 126 4.46 4.03 -7.29
C PRO A 126 4.99 3.97 -8.71
N ASN A 127 6.31 4.06 -8.85
CA ASN A 127 6.95 3.89 -10.15
C ASN A 127 6.85 2.43 -10.62
N GLY A 128 6.69 2.23 -11.92
CA GLY A 128 6.65 0.89 -12.50
C GLY A 128 7.94 0.10 -12.23
N CYS A 129 7.79 -1.18 -12.01
CA CYS A 129 8.87 -2.14 -11.85
C CYS A 129 8.78 -3.19 -12.95
N GLN A 130 9.89 -3.46 -13.66
CA GLN A 130 9.97 -4.53 -14.67
C GLN A 130 10.81 -5.69 -14.15
N GLN A 131 10.46 -6.91 -14.54
CA GLN A 131 11.27 -8.10 -14.27
C GLN A 131 12.45 -8.21 -15.30
N PRO A 132 13.70 -8.54 -14.90
CA PRO A 132 14.21 -8.61 -13.54
C PRO A 132 14.20 -7.23 -12.87
N PHE A 133 14.08 -7.18 -11.57
CA PHE A 133 13.80 -5.99 -10.75
C PHE A 133 14.60 -4.74 -11.20
N GLN A 134 13.97 -3.89 -11.99
CA GLN A 134 14.49 -2.59 -12.43
C GLN A 134 13.48 -1.51 -12.06
N LEU A 135 13.82 -0.69 -11.07
CA LEU A 135 13.05 0.48 -10.71
C LEU A 135 13.16 1.55 -11.79
N GLN A 136 12.03 2.03 -12.25
CA GLN A 136 11.97 3.23 -13.08
C GLN A 136 11.99 4.46 -12.16
N THR A 137 13.19 4.90 -11.77
CA THR A 137 13.39 5.97 -10.77
C THR A 137 13.54 7.37 -11.36
N SER A 138 13.38 7.53 -12.66
CA SER A 138 13.66 8.80 -13.34
C SER A 138 12.59 9.89 -13.16
N THR A 139 11.46 9.58 -12.52
CA THR A 139 10.37 10.53 -12.36
C THR A 139 9.70 10.40 -11.00
N LEU A 140 9.27 11.52 -10.42
CA LEU A 140 8.36 11.55 -9.30
C LEU A 140 6.96 11.88 -9.84
N PRO A 141 6.03 10.91 -9.88
CA PRO A 141 4.67 11.18 -10.31
C PRO A 141 3.91 11.93 -9.21
N VAL A 142 3.24 13.01 -9.62
CA VAL A 142 2.33 13.77 -8.76
C VAL A 142 0.91 13.48 -9.20
N MET A 143 0.05 13.14 -8.25
CA MET A 143 -1.35 12.90 -8.52
C MET A 143 -2.10 14.21 -8.75
N ALA A 144 -2.90 14.27 -9.80
CA ALA A 144 -3.73 15.42 -10.13
C ALA A 144 -5.11 15.01 -10.65
N ALA A 145 -6.11 15.82 -10.37
CA ALA A 145 -7.43 15.67 -10.97
C ALA A 145 -7.34 15.78 -12.50
N LYS A 146 -8.03 14.91 -13.21
CA LYS A 146 -8.08 14.88 -14.68
C LYS A 146 -9.39 15.43 -15.22
N ALA A 147 -10.50 14.80 -14.85
CA ALA A 147 -11.83 15.12 -15.30
C ALA A 147 -12.87 14.33 -14.48
N PHE A 148 -14.13 14.71 -14.57
CA PHE A 148 -15.21 13.84 -14.12
C PHE A 148 -15.62 12.89 -15.24
N ASP A 149 -15.96 11.65 -14.91
CA ASP A 149 -16.54 10.72 -15.86
C ASP A 149 -18.06 10.98 -16.06
N ASN A 150 -18.71 10.15 -16.88
CA ASN A 150 -20.13 10.28 -17.19
C ASN A 150 -21.06 10.04 -15.98
N TYR A 151 -20.52 9.50 -14.87
CA TYR A 151 -21.24 9.24 -13.63
C TYR A 151 -20.95 10.31 -12.55
N GLY A 152 -20.14 11.35 -12.90
CA GLY A 152 -19.73 12.39 -11.96
C GLY A 152 -18.57 11.99 -11.04
N ILE A 153 -17.89 10.87 -11.30
CA ILE A 153 -16.76 10.40 -10.51
C ILE A 153 -15.50 11.09 -10.98
N LEU A 154 -14.75 11.68 -10.04
CA LEU A 154 -13.48 12.33 -10.31
C LEU A 154 -12.43 11.26 -10.72
N LYS A 155 -11.81 11.48 -11.89
CA LYS A 155 -10.69 10.67 -12.39
C LYS A 155 -9.38 11.38 -12.13
N PHE A 156 -8.39 10.60 -11.73
CA PHE A 156 -7.04 11.08 -11.48
C PHE A 156 -6.07 10.71 -12.60
N GLN A 157 -4.93 11.36 -12.61
CA GLN A 157 -3.81 11.03 -13.48
C GLN A 157 -2.48 11.33 -12.76
N GLY A 158 -1.48 10.49 -12.98
CA GLY A 158 -0.10 10.79 -12.60
C GLY A 158 0.49 11.82 -13.57
N ILE A 159 0.98 12.93 -13.05
CA ILE A 159 1.75 13.93 -13.82
C ILE A 159 3.21 13.78 -13.41
N SER A 160 4.08 13.40 -14.35
CA SER A 160 5.53 13.35 -14.09
C SER A 160 6.11 14.76 -14.13
N ARG A 161 6.25 15.40 -12.97
CA ARG A 161 6.76 16.78 -12.87
C ARG A 161 8.27 16.85 -12.72
N TYR A 162 8.86 15.90 -12.02
CA TYR A 162 10.26 15.92 -11.66
C TYR A 162 10.98 14.79 -12.39
N ARG A 163 11.58 15.10 -13.53
CA ARG A 163 12.25 14.09 -14.38
C ARG A 163 13.70 13.85 -14.02
N MET A 164 14.33 14.82 -13.37
CA MET A 164 15.75 14.74 -12.98
C MET A 164 15.85 14.68 -11.45
N PRO A 165 16.74 13.85 -10.88
CA PRO A 165 16.87 13.71 -9.42
C PRO A 165 17.09 15.06 -8.70
N GLU A 166 17.87 15.96 -9.31
CA GLU A 166 18.18 17.28 -8.76
C GLU A 166 16.98 18.25 -8.77
N GLN A 167 15.90 17.91 -9.47
CA GLN A 167 14.66 18.70 -9.50
C GLN A 167 13.63 18.18 -8.51
N GLN A 168 13.89 17.03 -7.89
CA GLN A 168 12.98 16.45 -6.91
C GLN A 168 13.04 17.27 -5.62
N PRO A 169 11.89 17.49 -4.96
CA PRO A 169 11.87 18.18 -3.69
C PRO A 169 12.61 17.36 -2.61
N GLU A 170 13.35 18.03 -1.74
CA GLU A 170 14.03 17.40 -0.61
C GLU A 170 13.06 16.85 0.46
N LYS A 171 11.82 17.35 0.45
CA LYS A 171 10.76 16.98 1.40
C LYS A 171 9.47 16.67 0.66
N PRO A 172 8.55 15.90 1.27
CA PRO A 172 7.22 15.72 0.75
C PRO A 172 6.50 17.04 0.47
N LEU A 173 5.76 17.09 -0.62
CA LEU A 173 4.95 18.27 -0.98
C LEU A 173 3.49 18.02 -0.58
N PRO A 174 2.78 19.04 -0.06
CA PRO A 174 1.35 18.93 0.19
C PRO A 174 0.59 18.55 -1.08
N ASN A 175 -0.33 17.60 -0.95
CA ASN A 175 -1.23 17.15 -2.01
C ASN A 175 -2.66 17.05 -1.47
N ALA A 176 -3.64 17.17 -2.36
CA ALA A 176 -5.07 17.05 -2.00
C ALA A 176 -5.62 15.64 -2.16
N PHE A 177 -4.82 14.68 -2.64
CA PHE A 177 -5.27 13.35 -3.01
C PHE A 177 -4.34 12.28 -2.46
N VAL A 178 -4.92 11.12 -2.16
CA VAL A 178 -4.22 9.91 -1.73
C VAL A 178 -4.33 8.85 -2.83
N ALA A 179 -3.24 8.15 -3.12
CA ALA A 179 -3.25 7.00 -4.02
C ALA A 179 -3.61 5.74 -3.23
N GLY A 180 -4.65 5.02 -3.65
CA GLY A 180 -5.07 3.78 -2.99
C GLY A 180 -4.00 2.68 -2.98
N GLY A 181 -3.06 2.70 -3.94
CA GLY A 181 -1.96 1.74 -4.05
C GLY A 181 -0.74 2.04 -3.18
N PHE A 182 -0.68 3.21 -2.53
CA PHE A 182 0.37 3.54 -1.56
C PHE A 182 -0.07 4.63 -0.59
N LEU A 183 -0.13 4.28 0.69
CA LEU A 183 -0.41 5.21 1.79
C LEU A 183 0.46 4.83 2.98
N PHE A 184 1.15 5.81 3.58
CA PHE A 184 1.89 5.63 4.83
C PHE A 184 1.59 6.79 5.78
N GLY A 185 1.20 6.49 7.01
CA GLY A 185 0.85 7.49 8.02
C GLY A 185 0.68 6.89 9.40
N PRO A 186 0.17 7.66 10.39
CA PRO A 186 -0.12 7.15 11.72
C PRO A 186 -1.05 5.93 11.68
N GLY A 187 -0.80 4.95 12.55
CA GLY A 187 -1.61 3.72 12.61
C GLY A 187 -3.07 3.98 12.97
N GLU A 188 -3.32 5.02 13.75
CA GLU A 188 -4.66 5.47 14.18
C GLU A 188 -5.62 5.76 13.01
N ILE A 189 -5.10 6.01 11.80
CA ILE A 189 -5.92 6.16 10.57
C ILE A 189 -6.87 4.96 10.36
N VAL A 190 -6.46 3.75 10.77
CA VAL A 190 -7.30 2.55 10.67
C VAL A 190 -8.60 2.70 11.47
N GLU A 191 -8.55 3.39 12.60
CA GLU A 191 -9.70 3.60 13.49
C GLU A 191 -10.46 4.90 13.16
N ASP A 192 -9.73 5.96 12.82
CA ASP A 192 -10.31 7.29 12.58
C ASP A 192 -10.96 7.40 11.20
N VAL A 193 -10.40 6.73 10.19
CA VAL A 193 -10.90 6.77 8.80
C VAL A 193 -10.93 5.34 8.24
N PRO A 194 -11.77 4.45 8.79
CA PRO A 194 -11.85 3.07 8.31
C PRO A 194 -12.42 3.01 6.90
N TYR A 195 -11.98 2.02 6.12
CA TYR A 195 -12.60 1.77 4.82
C TYR A 195 -14.06 1.36 4.96
N ASP A 196 -14.93 2.04 4.20
CA ASP A 196 -16.34 1.64 4.08
C ASP A 196 -16.44 0.36 3.22
N PRO A 197 -16.89 -0.77 3.82
CA PRO A 197 -16.97 -2.05 3.10
C PRO A 197 -18.07 -2.08 2.02
N GLU A 198 -18.96 -1.09 1.96
CA GLU A 198 -20.01 -1.00 0.95
C GLU A 198 -19.52 -0.32 -0.35
N LEU A 199 -18.37 0.39 -0.31
CA LEU A 199 -17.75 0.96 -1.50
C LEU A 199 -17.02 -0.13 -2.28
N TYR A 200 -17.54 -0.45 -3.48
CA TYR A 200 -17.04 -1.59 -4.25
C TYR A 200 -15.66 -1.35 -4.86
N PHE A 201 -15.48 -0.28 -5.64
CA PHE A 201 -14.23 -0.06 -6.37
C PHE A 201 -13.88 1.42 -6.59
N TYR A 202 -14.82 2.27 -6.98
CA TYR A 202 -14.56 3.68 -7.22
C TYR A 202 -14.94 4.54 -6.01
N GLY A 203 -14.15 5.58 -5.75
CA GLY A 203 -14.39 6.53 -4.68
C GLY A 203 -13.51 6.35 -3.45
N GLU A 204 -12.74 5.29 -3.36
CA GLU A 204 -11.83 5.03 -2.24
C GLU A 204 -10.73 6.09 -2.06
N GLU A 205 -10.41 6.82 -3.14
CA GLU A 205 -9.39 7.88 -3.13
C GLU A 205 -9.98 9.26 -2.78
N VAL A 206 -11.29 9.37 -2.62
CA VAL A 206 -12.03 10.62 -2.37
C VAL A 206 -13.08 10.52 -1.26
N SER A 207 -13.24 9.35 -0.65
CA SER A 207 -14.18 9.09 0.45
C SER A 207 -13.59 9.39 1.81
#